data_270b0f717bed983d6df3a83671e97511
#
_entry.id   270b0f717bed983d6df3a83671e97511
#
_cell.length_a   1.000
_cell.length_b   1.000
_cell.length_c   1.000
_cell.angle_alpha   90.00
_cell.angle_beta   90.00
_cell.angle_gamma   90.00
#
_symmetry.space_group_name_H-M   'P 1'
#
loop_
_entity.id
_entity.type
_entity.pdbx_description
1 polymer ?
#
loop_
_entity_poly.entity_id
_entity_poly.type
_entity_poly.pdbx_seq_one_letter_code
_entity_poly.pdbx_strand_id
1 'polypeptide(L)'
;LRLDLDLKVLAGMRLILRRKSQLQKKRIHKMNRTYCGTVNIKSIDKRITVNGWVNTRRDHGGVIFIDLRDHTGVLQVVFNPDSEETFKNAQNLRSEYVLELTGIIKKRLEGTINKDMPTGEVELIVDELTIQNISKTPPFKIDDEKTNEDLRLQYRYIDLRGSKMQENLRFRSKLYNTIRNHLDEKSFNEIETPILTKPTPEGARDYIVPSRVHKASFFALPQSPQLFKQMLMISGFDKYYQIAKCFRDEDLRADRQPEFTQLDIECSFCKEEDIMKLSESLMREIFSKLIDKKIVLEF
;
A
#
# COMPACT_ATOMS: atom_id res chain seq x y z
N LEU A 1 -33.49 30.57 -22.97
CA LEU A 1 -32.65 29.76 -23.89
C LEU A 1 -33.09 28.29 -23.75
N ARG A 2 -33.89 27.81 -24.71
CA ARG A 2 -34.19 26.38 -24.86
C ARG A 2 -32.97 25.73 -25.50
N LEU A 3 -32.34 24.82 -24.77
CA LEU A 3 -31.35 23.91 -25.32
C LEU A 3 -32.10 22.74 -26.01
N ASP A 4 -32.37 22.87 -27.29
CA ASP A 4 -32.72 21.73 -28.15
C ASP A 4 -31.45 20.90 -28.36
N LEU A 5 -31.19 19.97 -27.41
CA LEU A 5 -30.18 18.97 -27.64
C LEU A 5 -30.71 17.97 -28.66
N ASP A 6 -30.06 17.92 -29.83
CA ASP A 6 -30.40 17.07 -30.95
C ASP A 6 -30.53 15.61 -30.46
N LEU A 7 -31.71 15.02 -30.65
CA LEU A 7 -32.03 13.64 -30.27
C LEU A 7 -31.04 12.62 -30.84
N LYS A 8 -30.38 12.94 -31.98
CA LYS A 8 -29.32 12.11 -32.56
C LYS A 8 -28.04 12.09 -31.72
N VAL A 9 -27.69 13.21 -31.06
CA VAL A 9 -26.54 13.30 -30.15
C VAL A 9 -26.81 12.49 -28.87
N LEU A 10 -28.03 12.58 -28.33
CA LEU A 10 -28.44 11.79 -27.16
C LEU A 10 -28.51 10.29 -27.45
N ALA A 11 -28.94 9.89 -28.65
CA ALA A 11 -28.93 8.52 -29.07
C ALA A 11 -27.51 7.98 -29.27
N GLY A 12 -26.60 8.77 -29.84
CA GLY A 12 -25.17 8.47 -29.96
C GLY A 12 -24.47 8.32 -28.61
N MET A 13 -24.73 9.21 -27.67
CA MET A 13 -24.21 9.12 -26.29
C MET A 13 -24.73 7.88 -25.56
N ARG A 14 -26.02 7.53 -25.70
CA ARG A 14 -26.58 6.29 -25.14
C ARG A 14 -25.94 5.04 -25.74
N LEU A 15 -25.62 5.03 -27.03
CA LEU A 15 -24.94 3.92 -27.68
C LEU A 15 -23.50 3.76 -27.21
N ILE A 16 -22.78 4.87 -27.03
CA ILE A 16 -21.40 4.89 -26.47
C ILE A 16 -21.40 4.43 -25.02
N LEU A 17 -22.35 4.88 -24.20
CA LEU A 17 -22.48 4.47 -22.80
C LEU A 17 -22.86 2.99 -22.69
N ARG A 18 -23.77 2.47 -23.55
CA ARG A 18 -24.06 1.04 -23.61
C ARG A 18 -22.87 0.19 -24.05
N ARG A 19 -22.10 0.63 -25.05
CA ARG A 19 -20.87 -0.05 -25.48
C ARG A 19 -19.79 -0.01 -24.38
N LYS A 20 -19.60 1.12 -23.69
CA LYS A 20 -18.70 1.19 -22.53
C LYS A 20 -19.15 0.28 -21.39
N SER A 21 -20.44 0.22 -21.08
CA SER A 21 -20.98 -0.68 -20.05
C SER A 21 -20.88 -2.16 -20.42
N GLN A 22 -21.04 -2.52 -21.69
CA GLN A 22 -20.82 -3.90 -22.16
C GLN A 22 -19.34 -4.27 -22.19
N LEU A 23 -18.44 -3.34 -22.53
CA LEU A 23 -16.98 -3.51 -22.45
C LEU A 23 -16.50 -3.59 -21.00
N GLN A 24 -17.10 -2.82 -20.09
CA GLN A 24 -16.84 -2.95 -18.64
C GLN A 24 -17.38 -4.27 -18.08
N LYS A 25 -18.58 -4.72 -18.49
CA LYS A 25 -19.11 -6.04 -18.09
C LYS A 25 -18.27 -7.21 -18.61
N LYS A 26 -17.63 -7.09 -19.77
CA LYS A 26 -16.67 -8.10 -20.29
C LYS A 26 -15.28 -8.01 -19.62
N ARG A 27 -14.97 -6.94 -18.88
CA ARG A 27 -13.68 -6.72 -18.20
C ARG A 27 -13.73 -6.82 -16.68
N ILE A 28 -14.86 -7.11 -16.09
CA ILE A 28 -14.88 -7.67 -14.74
C ILE A 28 -14.55 -9.17 -14.91
N HIS A 29 -13.30 -9.43 -15.23
CA HIS A 29 -12.67 -10.67 -14.82
C HIS A 29 -12.80 -10.67 -13.31
N LYS A 30 -13.77 -11.43 -12.81
CA LYS A 30 -13.80 -11.78 -11.39
C LYS A 30 -12.41 -12.33 -11.14
N MET A 31 -11.58 -11.62 -10.37
CA MET A 31 -10.27 -12.12 -9.99
C MET A 31 -10.52 -13.33 -9.10
N ASN A 32 -10.69 -14.51 -9.73
CA ASN A 32 -10.82 -15.80 -9.05
C ASN A 32 -9.45 -16.25 -8.49
N ARG A 33 -8.71 -15.30 -7.96
CA ARG A 33 -7.41 -15.50 -7.37
C ARG A 33 -7.58 -15.72 -5.87
N THR A 34 -7.01 -16.78 -5.38
CA THR A 34 -6.82 -16.98 -3.95
C THR A 34 -5.48 -16.36 -3.52
N TYR A 35 -5.46 -15.67 -2.40
CA TYR A 35 -4.23 -15.11 -1.86
C TYR A 35 -3.45 -16.14 -1.05
N CYS A 36 -2.11 -16.17 -1.20
CA CYS A 36 -1.25 -17.17 -0.59
C CYS A 36 -1.42 -17.24 0.94
N GLY A 37 -1.35 -16.11 1.64
CA GLY A 37 -1.45 -16.07 3.10
C GLY A 37 -2.85 -16.33 3.67
N THR A 38 -3.88 -16.43 2.82
CA THR A 38 -5.25 -16.73 3.27
C THR A 38 -5.59 -18.22 3.27
N VAL A 39 -4.71 -19.04 2.67
CA VAL A 39 -4.91 -20.49 2.57
C VAL A 39 -4.66 -21.14 3.93
N ASN A 40 -5.55 -22.03 4.34
CA ASN A 40 -5.50 -22.72 5.65
C ASN A 40 -6.18 -24.09 5.56
N ILE A 41 -6.30 -24.79 6.68
CA ILE A 41 -6.91 -26.14 6.77
C ILE A 41 -8.34 -26.23 6.22
N LYS A 42 -9.11 -25.12 6.23
CA LYS A 42 -10.46 -25.06 5.63
C LYS A 42 -10.42 -25.05 4.09
N SER A 43 -9.25 -24.93 3.52
CA SER A 43 -9.02 -24.93 2.07
C SER A 43 -8.63 -26.33 1.55
N ILE A 44 -8.44 -27.32 2.42
CA ILE A 44 -8.08 -28.69 2.03
C ILE A 44 -9.10 -29.21 1.01
N ASP A 45 -8.58 -29.94 0.00
CA ASP A 45 -9.27 -30.55 -1.14
C ASP A 45 -9.93 -29.54 -2.09
N LYS A 46 -9.77 -28.25 -1.88
CA LYS A 46 -10.23 -27.24 -2.84
C LYS A 46 -9.20 -27.05 -3.94
N ARG A 47 -9.70 -26.98 -5.19
CA ARG A 47 -8.92 -26.51 -6.33
C ARG A 47 -8.91 -25.01 -6.33
N ILE A 48 -7.72 -24.41 -6.29
CA ILE A 48 -7.53 -22.96 -6.24
C ILE A 48 -6.49 -22.50 -7.26
N THR A 49 -6.57 -21.22 -7.63
CA THR A 49 -5.54 -20.55 -8.42
C THR A 49 -4.90 -19.47 -7.55
N VAL A 50 -3.57 -19.47 -7.50
CA VAL A 50 -2.74 -18.49 -6.78
C VAL A 50 -1.77 -17.82 -7.73
N ASN A 51 -1.46 -16.55 -7.48
CA ASN A 51 -0.44 -15.79 -8.22
C ASN A 51 0.56 -15.22 -7.23
N GLY A 52 1.84 -15.29 -7.55
CA GLY A 52 2.88 -14.78 -6.66
C GLY A 52 4.27 -14.81 -7.27
N TRP A 53 5.23 -14.48 -6.44
CA TRP A 53 6.65 -14.50 -6.75
C TRP A 53 7.30 -15.73 -6.11
N VAL A 54 8.23 -16.35 -6.81
CA VAL A 54 9.07 -17.42 -6.26
C VAL A 54 9.98 -16.82 -5.17
N ASN A 55 9.69 -17.10 -3.92
CA ASN A 55 10.52 -16.67 -2.80
C ASN A 55 11.74 -17.60 -2.61
N THR A 56 11.48 -18.88 -2.48
CA THR A 56 12.52 -19.90 -2.30
C THR A 56 12.16 -21.12 -3.14
N ARG A 57 13.17 -21.75 -3.74
CA ARG A 57 13.05 -23.03 -4.46
C ARG A 57 13.95 -24.06 -3.82
N ARG A 58 13.42 -25.23 -3.56
CA ARG A 58 14.14 -26.39 -3.01
C ARG A 58 13.84 -27.62 -3.88
N ASP A 59 14.82 -28.48 -4.05
CA ASP A 59 14.71 -29.74 -4.75
C ASP A 59 15.10 -30.85 -3.80
N HIS A 60 14.17 -31.75 -3.48
CA HIS A 60 14.40 -32.87 -2.54
C HIS A 60 13.77 -34.15 -3.10
N GLY A 61 14.62 -35.16 -3.33
CA GLY A 61 14.15 -36.48 -3.69
C GLY A 61 13.36 -36.54 -5.00
N GLY A 62 13.62 -35.64 -5.94
CA GLY A 62 12.91 -35.59 -7.20
C GLY A 62 11.56 -34.84 -7.15
N VAL A 63 11.26 -34.16 -6.04
CA VAL A 63 10.10 -33.29 -5.88
C VAL A 63 10.57 -31.85 -5.75
N ILE A 64 9.94 -30.91 -6.43
CA ILE A 64 10.29 -29.49 -6.36
C ILE A 64 9.31 -28.78 -5.44
N PHE A 65 9.86 -28.12 -4.44
CA PHE A 65 9.13 -27.26 -3.50
C PHE A 65 9.44 -25.81 -3.77
N ILE A 66 8.39 -24.99 -3.83
CA ILE A 66 8.52 -23.52 -3.96
C ILE A 66 7.71 -22.86 -2.86
N ASP A 67 8.31 -21.92 -2.19
CA ASP A 67 7.60 -20.97 -1.35
C ASP A 67 7.13 -19.83 -2.26
N LEU A 68 5.84 -19.81 -2.59
CA LEU A 68 5.22 -18.75 -3.41
C LEU A 68 4.76 -17.64 -2.49
N ARG A 69 5.23 -16.41 -2.76
CA ARG A 69 4.93 -15.22 -1.96
C ARG A 69 3.98 -14.29 -2.69
N ASP A 70 2.99 -13.78 -2.00
CA ASP A 70 2.22 -12.61 -2.40
C ASP A 70 2.19 -11.55 -1.27
N HIS A 71 1.36 -10.51 -1.41
CA HIS A 71 1.25 -9.44 -0.42
C HIS A 71 0.61 -9.88 0.91
N THR A 72 0.00 -11.05 0.98
CA THR A 72 -0.65 -11.57 2.19
C THR A 72 0.23 -12.55 2.96
N GLY A 73 1.22 -13.14 2.31
CA GLY A 73 2.11 -14.11 2.92
C GLY A 73 2.70 -15.09 1.93
N VAL A 74 3.11 -16.24 2.44
CA VAL A 74 3.80 -17.30 1.70
C VAL A 74 2.98 -18.58 1.75
N LEU A 75 2.91 -19.32 0.63
CA LEU A 75 2.31 -20.65 0.53
C LEU A 75 3.32 -21.61 -0.07
N GLN A 76 3.54 -22.76 0.57
CA GLN A 76 4.32 -23.81 -0.08
C GLN A 76 3.52 -24.42 -1.23
N VAL A 77 4.18 -24.57 -2.36
CA VAL A 77 3.64 -25.27 -3.54
C VAL A 77 4.56 -26.40 -3.94
N VAL A 78 3.99 -27.49 -4.42
CA VAL A 78 4.68 -28.75 -4.67
C VAL A 78 4.45 -29.19 -6.10
N PHE A 79 5.55 -29.51 -6.79
CA PHE A 79 5.53 -30.06 -8.15
C PHE A 79 6.01 -31.51 -8.08
N ASN A 80 5.09 -32.43 -8.36
CA ASN A 80 5.37 -33.86 -8.42
C ASN A 80 5.85 -34.30 -9.80
N PRO A 81 6.77 -35.22 -9.90
CA PRO A 81 7.27 -35.77 -11.17
C PRO A 81 6.19 -36.43 -12.01
N ASP A 82 5.07 -36.87 -11.41
CA ASP A 82 3.94 -37.49 -12.12
C ASP A 82 3.29 -36.54 -13.15
N SER A 83 3.47 -35.24 -12.99
CA SER A 83 3.03 -34.21 -13.93
C SER A 83 4.22 -33.76 -14.78
N GLU A 84 4.63 -34.58 -15.75
CA GLU A 84 5.90 -34.41 -16.50
C GLU A 84 6.12 -33.01 -17.06
N GLU A 85 5.12 -32.42 -17.73
CA GLU A 85 5.24 -31.09 -18.36
C GLU A 85 5.41 -29.99 -17.31
N THR A 86 4.56 -29.98 -16.29
CA THR A 86 4.58 -29.01 -15.19
C THR A 86 5.88 -29.13 -14.38
N PHE A 87 6.32 -30.35 -14.12
CA PHE A 87 7.59 -30.63 -13.42
C PHE A 87 8.80 -30.16 -14.23
N LYS A 88 8.86 -30.44 -15.52
CA LYS A 88 9.93 -29.99 -16.42
C LYS A 88 10.04 -28.46 -16.44
N ASN A 89 8.90 -27.77 -16.50
CA ASN A 89 8.86 -26.31 -16.44
C ASN A 89 9.29 -25.80 -15.06
N ALA A 90 8.95 -26.48 -13.96
CA ALA A 90 9.34 -26.13 -12.60
C ALA A 90 10.84 -26.24 -12.33
N GLN A 91 11.58 -27.10 -13.07
CA GLN A 91 13.04 -27.21 -12.97
C GLN A 91 13.76 -25.91 -13.31
N ASN A 92 13.17 -25.10 -14.20
CA ASN A 92 13.76 -23.84 -14.68
C ASN A 92 13.35 -22.62 -13.85
N LEU A 93 12.47 -22.78 -12.85
CA LEU A 93 12.02 -21.68 -12.03
C LEU A 93 13.15 -21.15 -11.15
N ARG A 94 13.24 -19.81 -11.08
CA ARG A 94 14.23 -19.10 -10.28
C ARG A 94 13.55 -18.06 -9.37
N SER A 95 14.31 -17.60 -8.38
CA SER A 95 13.84 -16.57 -7.45
C SER A 95 13.23 -15.36 -8.19
N GLU A 96 12.14 -14.86 -7.64
CA GLU A 96 11.38 -13.70 -8.12
C GLU A 96 10.69 -13.87 -9.49
N TYR A 97 10.65 -15.08 -10.07
CA TYR A 97 9.76 -15.34 -11.18
C TYR A 97 8.30 -15.17 -10.75
N VAL A 98 7.48 -14.61 -11.62
CA VAL A 98 6.05 -14.40 -11.37
C VAL A 98 5.28 -15.59 -11.94
N LEU A 99 4.55 -16.27 -11.09
CA LEU A 99 3.84 -17.48 -11.43
C LEU A 99 2.33 -17.34 -11.20
N GLU A 100 1.57 -18.01 -12.06
CA GLU A 100 0.19 -18.39 -11.80
C GLU A 100 0.15 -19.92 -11.70
N LEU A 101 -0.37 -20.42 -10.59
CA LEU A 101 -0.41 -21.82 -10.26
C LEU A 101 -1.84 -22.23 -9.94
N THR A 102 -2.30 -23.32 -10.54
CA THR A 102 -3.57 -23.95 -10.19
C THR A 102 -3.30 -25.36 -9.68
N GLY A 103 -4.04 -25.75 -8.65
CA GLY A 103 -3.88 -27.08 -8.05
C GLY A 103 -4.81 -27.31 -6.88
N ILE A 104 -4.57 -28.38 -6.16
CA ILE A 104 -5.39 -28.84 -5.02
C ILE A 104 -4.61 -28.64 -3.72
N ILE A 105 -5.27 -28.02 -2.73
CA ILE A 105 -4.70 -27.89 -1.40
C ILE A 105 -4.74 -29.22 -0.67
N LYS A 106 -3.60 -29.60 -0.12
CA LYS A 106 -3.45 -30.80 0.73
C LYS A 106 -2.88 -30.45 2.09
N LYS A 107 -3.17 -31.27 3.08
CA LYS A 107 -2.53 -31.21 4.38
C LYS A 107 -1.09 -31.70 4.25
N ARG A 108 -0.16 -31.01 4.88
CA ARG A 108 1.24 -31.45 4.95
C ARG A 108 1.36 -32.68 5.85
N LEU A 109 2.34 -33.56 5.54
CA LEU A 109 2.62 -34.73 6.34
C LEU A 109 3.07 -34.32 7.75
N GLU A 110 2.73 -35.13 8.73
CA GLU A 110 3.25 -34.99 10.09
C GLU A 110 4.78 -34.99 10.06
N GLY A 111 5.39 -34.04 10.75
CA GLY A 111 6.86 -33.83 10.71
C GLY A 111 7.34 -32.84 9.63
N THR A 112 6.51 -32.49 8.64
CA THR A 112 6.85 -31.45 7.63
C THR A 112 6.10 -30.11 7.84
N ILE A 113 5.26 -30.05 8.88
CA ILE A 113 4.52 -28.84 9.26
C ILE A 113 5.51 -27.75 9.68
N ASN A 114 5.41 -26.59 9.05
CA ASN A 114 6.23 -25.43 9.41
C ASN A 114 5.44 -24.50 10.33
N LYS A 115 5.79 -24.47 11.61
CA LYS A 115 5.12 -23.64 12.63
C LYS A 115 5.42 -22.14 12.50
N ASP A 116 6.49 -21.78 11.81
CA ASP A 116 6.90 -20.38 11.60
C ASP A 116 6.13 -19.72 10.44
N MET A 117 5.29 -20.49 9.76
CA MET A 117 4.54 -20.05 8.58
C MET A 117 3.04 -20.18 8.85
N PRO A 118 2.25 -19.12 8.75
CA PRO A 118 0.80 -19.16 9.01
C PRO A 118 0.05 -20.20 8.15
N THR A 119 0.57 -20.49 6.95
CA THR A 119 0.03 -21.49 6.03
C THR A 119 0.72 -22.87 6.15
N GLY A 120 1.58 -23.03 7.14
CA GLY A 120 2.53 -24.16 7.22
C GLY A 120 1.93 -25.55 7.47
N GLU A 121 0.62 -25.65 7.70
CA GLU A 121 -0.11 -26.92 7.82
C GLU A 121 -0.58 -27.47 6.47
N VAL A 122 -0.55 -26.63 5.43
CA VAL A 122 -1.09 -26.95 4.10
C VAL A 122 -0.08 -26.66 3.00
N GLU A 123 -0.30 -27.25 1.85
CA GLU A 123 0.48 -27.02 0.64
C GLU A 123 -0.40 -27.15 -0.60
N LEU A 124 -0.01 -26.50 -1.69
CA LEU A 124 -0.67 -26.60 -2.98
C LEU A 124 0.04 -27.65 -3.83
N ILE A 125 -0.64 -28.72 -4.17
CA ILE A 125 -0.17 -29.68 -5.19
C ILE A 125 -0.55 -29.12 -6.56
N VAL A 126 0.45 -28.77 -7.35
CA VAL A 126 0.29 -28.02 -8.60
C VAL A 126 -0.05 -28.97 -9.76
N ASP A 127 -1.14 -28.63 -10.46
CA ASP A 127 -1.53 -29.30 -11.72
C ASP A 127 -1.15 -28.44 -12.94
N GLU A 128 -1.30 -27.11 -12.83
CA GLU A 128 -1.07 -26.17 -13.92
C GLU A 128 -0.10 -25.07 -13.50
N LEU A 129 0.88 -24.80 -14.35
CA LEU A 129 1.89 -23.76 -14.16
C LEU A 129 1.91 -22.83 -15.36
N THR A 130 1.71 -21.54 -15.12
CA THR A 130 1.97 -20.49 -16.09
C THR A 130 3.03 -19.54 -15.56
N ILE A 131 4.14 -19.40 -16.28
CA ILE A 131 5.15 -18.39 -15.98
C ILE A 131 4.69 -17.06 -16.57
N GLN A 132 4.17 -16.19 -15.71
CA GLN A 132 3.67 -14.86 -16.11
C GLN A 132 4.82 -13.93 -16.51
N ASN A 133 5.95 -14.00 -15.77
CA ASN A 133 7.15 -13.25 -16.08
C ASN A 133 8.39 -13.89 -15.46
N ILE A 134 9.52 -13.72 -16.14
CA ILE A 134 10.83 -14.13 -15.64
C ILE A 134 11.52 -12.95 -14.94
N SER A 135 12.49 -13.24 -14.10
CA SER A 135 13.29 -12.23 -13.40
C SER A 135 14.78 -12.50 -13.56
N LYS A 136 15.57 -11.44 -13.64
CA LYS A 136 17.01 -11.54 -13.38
C LYS A 136 17.24 -11.84 -11.90
N THR A 137 18.39 -12.41 -11.57
CA THR A 137 18.77 -12.63 -10.18
C THR A 137 18.75 -11.30 -9.41
N PRO A 138 18.01 -11.18 -8.31
CA PRO A 138 18.02 -9.96 -7.50
C PRO A 138 19.41 -9.67 -6.94
N PRO A 139 19.77 -8.39 -6.75
CA PRO A 139 21.08 -8.00 -6.20
C PRO A 139 21.26 -8.40 -4.73
N PHE A 140 20.18 -8.68 -4.03
CA PHE A 140 20.16 -9.18 -2.65
C PHE A 140 18.89 -10.00 -2.41
N LYS A 141 18.92 -10.82 -1.36
CA LYS A 141 17.73 -11.58 -0.91
C LYS A 141 16.78 -10.63 -0.18
N ILE A 142 15.48 -10.82 -0.40
CA ILE A 142 14.44 -10.11 0.35
C ILE A 142 14.54 -10.54 1.83
N ASP A 143 14.33 -9.58 2.73
CA ASP A 143 14.45 -9.76 4.19
C ASP A 143 15.86 -10.16 4.68
N ASP A 144 16.91 -9.88 3.90
CA ASP A 144 18.29 -10.03 4.37
C ASP A 144 18.72 -8.79 5.16
N GLU A 145 18.72 -8.91 6.48
CA GLU A 145 19.10 -7.84 7.41
C GLU A 145 20.56 -7.37 7.25
N LYS A 146 21.42 -8.18 6.61
CA LYS A 146 22.84 -7.85 6.39
C LYS A 146 23.07 -6.99 5.14
N THR A 147 22.05 -6.82 4.31
CA THR A 147 22.17 -6.03 3.10
C THR A 147 22.37 -4.56 3.44
N ASN A 148 23.42 -3.96 2.86
CA ASN A 148 23.77 -2.55 3.02
C ASN A 148 22.60 -1.64 2.63
N GLU A 149 22.41 -0.55 3.38
CA GLU A 149 21.35 0.42 3.14
C GLU A 149 21.43 1.08 1.76
N ASP A 150 22.64 1.46 1.32
CA ASP A 150 22.84 2.07 -0.01
C ASP A 150 22.35 1.15 -1.12
N LEU A 151 22.64 -0.15 -1.02
CA LEU A 151 22.18 -1.13 -2.00
C LEU A 151 20.65 -1.30 -1.95
N ARG A 152 20.06 -1.28 -0.76
CA ARG A 152 18.60 -1.33 -0.59
C ARG A 152 17.93 -0.08 -1.15
N LEU A 153 18.52 1.10 -0.98
CA LEU A 153 18.03 2.36 -1.53
C LEU A 153 18.15 2.38 -3.06
N GLN A 154 19.27 1.89 -3.60
CA GLN A 154 19.48 1.79 -5.06
C GLN A 154 18.43 0.88 -5.72
N TYR A 155 18.09 -0.24 -5.09
CA TYR A 155 17.10 -1.20 -5.58
C TYR A 155 15.83 -1.17 -4.72
N ARG A 156 15.34 0.03 -4.43
CA ARG A 156 14.24 0.26 -3.52
C ARG A 156 12.98 -0.58 -3.80
N TYR A 157 12.68 -0.84 -5.06
CA TYR A 157 11.55 -1.68 -5.48
C TYR A 157 11.68 -3.15 -5.05
N ILE A 158 12.91 -3.66 -4.82
CA ILE A 158 13.15 -4.99 -4.24
C ILE A 158 13.04 -4.91 -2.72
N ASP A 159 13.65 -3.91 -2.09
CA ASP A 159 13.59 -3.67 -0.65
C ASP A 159 12.13 -3.53 -0.16
N LEU A 160 11.28 -2.87 -0.94
CA LEU A 160 9.85 -2.73 -0.64
C LEU A 160 9.05 -4.06 -0.71
N ARG A 161 9.64 -5.16 -1.20
CA ARG A 161 9.05 -6.51 -1.09
C ARG A 161 9.28 -7.13 0.28
N GLY A 162 10.23 -6.60 1.05
CA GLY A 162 10.55 -7.08 2.40
C GLY A 162 9.39 -6.93 3.36
N SER A 163 9.25 -7.89 4.25
CA SER A 163 8.16 -7.98 5.25
C SER A 163 8.08 -6.71 6.09
N LYS A 164 9.21 -6.27 6.64
CA LYS A 164 9.31 -5.07 7.48
C LYS A 164 8.84 -3.80 6.77
N MET A 165 9.27 -3.62 5.50
CA MET A 165 8.89 -2.43 4.72
C MET A 165 7.41 -2.47 4.36
N GLN A 166 6.89 -3.64 4.02
CA GLN A 166 5.46 -3.82 3.74
C GLN A 166 4.60 -3.58 4.98
N GLU A 167 5.01 -4.06 6.14
CA GLU A 167 4.35 -3.79 7.41
C GLU A 167 4.30 -2.30 7.73
N ASN A 168 5.44 -1.60 7.60
CA ASN A 168 5.52 -0.16 7.83
C ASN A 168 4.56 0.63 6.93
N LEU A 169 4.51 0.31 5.63
CA LEU A 169 3.62 0.98 4.69
C LEU A 169 2.14 0.68 4.98
N ARG A 170 1.81 -0.57 5.32
CA ARG A 170 0.45 -0.95 5.71
C ARG A 170 0.04 -0.29 7.03
N PHE A 171 0.95 -0.24 8.00
CA PHE A 171 0.72 0.46 9.26
C PHE A 171 0.41 1.94 9.01
N ARG A 172 1.23 2.61 8.20
CA ARG A 172 1.00 4.01 7.82
C ARG A 172 -0.35 4.22 7.14
N SER A 173 -0.75 3.32 6.25
CA SER A 173 -2.07 3.37 5.59
C SER A 173 -3.21 3.23 6.61
N LYS A 174 -3.09 2.29 7.54
CA LYS A 174 -4.08 2.12 8.64
C LYS A 174 -4.12 3.34 9.56
N LEU A 175 -2.96 3.92 9.87
CA LEU A 175 -2.85 5.13 10.68
C LEU A 175 -3.63 6.29 10.04
N TYR A 176 -3.44 6.53 8.74
CA TYR A 176 -4.16 7.59 8.03
C TYR A 176 -5.68 7.36 8.06
N ASN A 177 -6.13 6.12 7.84
CA ASN A 177 -7.55 5.79 7.91
C ASN A 177 -8.11 5.99 9.32
N THR A 178 -7.36 5.64 10.37
CA THR A 178 -7.78 5.86 11.76
C THR A 178 -7.93 7.34 12.07
N ILE A 179 -6.96 8.16 11.64
CA ILE A 179 -6.97 9.62 11.82
C ILE A 179 -8.20 10.22 11.10
N ARG A 180 -8.43 9.86 9.84
CA ARG A 180 -9.56 10.36 9.04
C ARG A 180 -10.89 10.04 9.72
N ASN A 181 -11.10 8.77 10.07
CA ASN A 181 -12.35 8.36 10.71
C ASN A 181 -12.58 9.11 12.02
N HIS A 182 -11.54 9.26 12.85
CA HIS A 182 -11.65 9.96 14.13
C HIS A 182 -12.04 11.44 13.96
N LEU A 183 -11.46 12.11 12.97
CA LEU A 183 -11.72 13.52 12.73
C LEU A 183 -13.03 13.76 12.01
N ASP A 184 -13.41 12.88 11.07
CA ASP A 184 -14.70 12.90 10.38
C ASP A 184 -15.87 12.73 11.37
N GLU A 185 -15.76 11.80 12.34
CA GLU A 185 -16.73 11.61 13.42
C GLU A 185 -16.90 12.86 14.29
N LYS A 186 -15.90 13.74 14.34
CA LYS A 186 -15.93 15.02 15.06
C LYS A 186 -16.25 16.21 14.15
N SER A 187 -16.69 15.94 12.93
CA SER A 187 -17.11 16.93 11.93
C SER A 187 -15.98 17.87 11.47
N PHE A 188 -14.73 17.37 11.42
CA PHE A 188 -13.65 18.05 10.74
C PHE A 188 -13.73 17.79 9.24
N ASN A 189 -13.34 18.78 8.45
CA ASN A 189 -13.28 18.68 7.00
C ASN A 189 -11.84 18.48 6.55
N GLU A 190 -11.56 17.39 5.82
CA GLU A 190 -10.27 17.21 5.15
C GLU A 190 -10.23 18.10 3.91
N ILE A 191 -9.34 19.09 3.89
CA ILE A 191 -9.21 20.01 2.75
C ILE A 191 -7.77 20.04 2.28
N GLU A 192 -7.56 19.68 1.01
CA GLU A 192 -6.24 19.71 0.39
C GLU A 192 -5.91 21.14 -0.04
N THR A 193 -4.70 21.59 0.30
CA THR A 193 -4.19 22.94 0.00
C THR A 193 -3.10 22.89 -1.08
N PRO A 194 -2.89 24.01 -1.81
CA PRO A 194 -1.85 24.07 -2.84
C PRO A 194 -0.44 23.81 -2.29
N ILE A 195 0.37 23.06 -3.06
CA ILE A 195 1.79 22.81 -2.77
C ILE A 195 2.68 23.84 -3.46
N LEU A 196 2.34 24.31 -4.65
CA LEU A 196 3.05 25.43 -5.31
C LEU A 196 2.49 26.75 -4.81
N THR A 197 3.21 27.40 -3.88
CA THR A 197 2.76 28.60 -3.18
C THR A 197 3.74 29.76 -3.31
N LYS A 198 3.44 30.85 -2.65
CA LYS A 198 4.39 31.94 -2.40
C LYS A 198 5.26 31.58 -1.18
N PRO A 199 6.49 32.10 -1.07
CA PRO A 199 7.29 32.01 0.13
C PRO A 199 6.53 32.53 1.35
N THR A 200 6.66 31.85 2.47
CA THR A 200 6.05 32.25 3.75
C THR A 200 7.15 32.46 4.81
N PRO A 201 7.04 33.49 5.66
CA PRO A 201 8.05 33.76 6.69
C PRO A 201 7.86 32.83 7.91
N GLU A 202 8.04 31.52 7.73
CA GLU A 202 7.79 30.52 8.77
C GLU A 202 9.08 29.98 9.42
N GLY A 203 10.11 30.71 9.57
CA GLY A 203 11.26 30.31 10.37
C GLY A 203 12.29 29.40 9.70
N ALA A 204 11.91 28.46 8.86
CA ALA A 204 12.80 27.64 8.03
C ALA A 204 13.06 28.31 6.67
N ARG A 205 14.04 27.82 5.92
CA ARG A 205 14.21 28.21 4.52
C ARG A 205 13.26 27.42 3.64
N ASP A 206 12.70 28.11 2.63
CA ASP A 206 11.81 27.49 1.66
C ASP A 206 12.59 26.80 0.53
N TYR A 207 12.14 25.64 0.11
CA TYR A 207 12.51 25.10 -1.20
C TYR A 207 11.81 25.89 -2.29
N ILE A 208 12.56 26.36 -3.28
CA ILE A 208 12.03 27.15 -4.40
C ILE A 208 11.97 26.33 -5.68
N VAL A 209 10.89 26.55 -6.46
CA VAL A 209 10.66 25.91 -7.75
C VAL A 209 10.61 26.98 -8.84
N PRO A 210 11.56 27.00 -9.79
CA PRO A 210 11.56 27.99 -10.85
C PRO A 210 10.31 27.89 -11.76
N SER A 211 9.71 29.04 -12.10
CA SER A 211 8.62 29.08 -13.07
C SER A 211 9.17 29.07 -14.50
N ARG A 212 8.72 28.12 -15.32
CA ARG A 212 9.03 28.12 -16.76
C ARG A 212 8.25 29.21 -17.53
N VAL A 213 7.08 29.57 -17.06
CA VAL A 213 6.16 30.49 -17.74
C VAL A 213 6.49 31.93 -17.43
N HIS A 214 6.83 32.23 -16.17
CA HIS A 214 7.14 33.57 -15.70
C HIS A 214 8.64 33.70 -15.44
N LYS A 215 9.32 34.51 -16.26
CA LYS A 215 10.75 34.79 -16.13
C LYS A 215 11.07 35.38 -14.76
N ALA A 216 12.17 34.97 -14.15
CA ALA A 216 12.65 35.40 -12.84
C ALA A 216 11.63 35.28 -11.70
N SER A 217 10.66 34.36 -11.84
CA SER A 217 9.66 34.08 -10.80
C SER A 217 9.79 32.65 -10.30
N PHE A 218 9.49 32.44 -9.02
CA PHE A 218 9.61 31.17 -8.34
C PHE A 218 8.35 30.89 -7.54
N PHE A 219 8.00 29.62 -7.45
CA PHE A 219 7.12 29.10 -6.41
C PHE A 219 7.96 28.65 -5.22
N ALA A 220 7.36 28.60 -4.04
CA ALA A 220 7.90 27.94 -2.88
C ALA A 220 7.10 26.69 -2.53
N LEU A 221 7.78 25.67 -1.97
CA LEU A 221 7.10 24.52 -1.36
C LEU A 221 6.73 24.88 0.07
N PRO A 222 5.52 24.49 0.56
CA PRO A 222 5.03 24.93 1.86
C PRO A 222 5.78 24.28 3.01
N GLN A 223 6.15 25.07 4.00
CA GLN A 223 6.66 24.56 5.27
C GLN A 223 5.55 23.96 6.14
N SER A 224 4.34 24.51 6.00
CA SER A 224 3.07 24.06 6.54
C SER A 224 1.92 24.70 5.74
N PRO A 225 0.68 24.25 5.85
CA PRO A 225 -0.48 24.88 5.21
C PRO A 225 -1.00 26.13 5.97
N GLN A 226 -0.16 26.81 6.76
CA GLN A 226 -0.55 27.84 7.72
C GLN A 226 -1.45 28.95 7.16
N LEU A 227 -1.08 29.56 6.03
CA LEU A 227 -1.88 30.62 5.43
C LEU A 227 -3.24 30.11 4.96
N PHE A 228 -3.26 28.91 4.38
CA PHE A 228 -4.49 28.34 3.80
C PHE A 228 -5.48 27.94 4.89
N LYS A 229 -5.02 27.32 5.97
CA LYS A 229 -5.91 26.95 7.07
C LYS A 229 -6.51 28.17 7.77
N GLN A 230 -5.75 29.25 7.94
CA GLN A 230 -6.29 30.53 8.44
C GLN A 230 -7.33 31.13 7.49
N MET A 231 -7.07 31.09 6.17
CA MET A 231 -8.06 31.53 5.18
C MET A 231 -9.34 30.69 5.24
N LEU A 232 -9.24 29.39 5.47
CA LEU A 232 -10.40 28.53 5.64
C LEU A 232 -11.22 28.89 6.87
N MET A 233 -10.58 29.21 8.01
CA MET A 233 -11.28 29.69 9.20
C MET A 233 -12.00 31.01 8.93
N ILE A 234 -11.34 31.99 8.27
CA ILE A 234 -11.94 33.25 7.88
C ILE A 234 -13.12 33.03 6.90
N SER A 235 -13.05 32.01 6.07
CA SER A 235 -14.10 31.65 5.10
C SER A 235 -15.28 30.91 5.72
N GLY A 236 -15.26 30.64 7.03
CA GLY A 236 -16.35 30.00 7.77
C GLY A 236 -16.27 28.47 7.88
N PHE A 237 -15.10 27.89 7.61
CA PHE A 237 -14.87 26.47 7.93
C PHE A 237 -14.44 26.37 9.40
N ASP A 238 -15.32 25.93 10.27
CA ASP A 238 -15.04 25.84 11.72
C ASP A 238 -13.96 24.84 12.09
N LYS A 239 -13.85 23.75 11.35
CA LYS A 239 -12.98 22.62 11.66
C LYS A 239 -12.35 22.10 10.39
N TYR A 240 -11.05 22.19 10.34
CA TYR A 240 -10.22 21.74 9.21
C TYR A 240 -9.16 20.78 9.69
N TYR A 241 -8.83 19.79 8.85
CA TYR A 241 -7.59 19.05 8.95
C TYR A 241 -7.04 18.70 7.57
N GLN A 242 -5.76 18.37 7.54
CA GLN A 242 -5.09 17.84 6.36
C GLN A 242 -3.93 16.95 6.78
N ILE A 243 -3.74 15.82 6.08
CA ILE A 243 -2.50 15.05 6.12
C ILE A 243 -1.57 15.66 5.08
N ALA A 244 -0.86 16.72 5.49
CA ALA A 244 -0.12 17.61 4.61
C ALA A 244 1.31 17.18 4.36
N LYS A 245 1.78 17.33 3.12
CA LYS A 245 3.20 17.31 2.78
C LYS A 245 3.82 18.66 3.08
N CYS A 246 4.92 18.63 3.86
CA CYS A 246 5.65 19.82 4.30
C CYS A 246 7.12 19.69 3.93
N PHE A 247 7.74 20.84 3.66
CA PHE A 247 9.10 20.92 3.15
C PHE A 247 9.87 22.00 3.91
N ARG A 248 11.06 21.67 4.39
CA ARG A 248 11.94 22.64 5.09
C ARG A 248 13.38 22.42 4.68
N ASP A 249 14.03 23.46 4.16
CA ASP A 249 15.44 23.44 3.81
C ASP A 249 16.29 23.79 5.06
N GLU A 250 16.43 22.80 5.93
CA GLU A 250 17.17 22.88 7.16
C GLU A 250 18.21 21.77 7.27
N ASP A 251 19.14 21.92 8.22
CA ASP A 251 20.13 20.88 8.50
C ASP A 251 19.46 19.58 8.94
N LEU A 252 19.86 18.48 8.32
CA LEU A 252 19.35 17.16 8.62
C LEU A 252 19.79 16.71 10.01
N ARG A 253 18.89 16.04 10.73
CA ARG A 253 19.14 15.37 12.01
C ARG A 253 18.50 13.99 11.96
N ALA A 254 18.78 13.16 12.98
CA ALA A 254 18.25 11.81 13.06
C ALA A 254 16.70 11.73 12.92
N ASP A 255 16.00 12.77 13.41
CA ASP A 255 14.55 12.89 13.46
C ASP A 255 13.97 13.93 12.48
N ARG A 256 14.82 14.59 11.66
CA ARG A 256 14.40 15.65 10.73
C ARG A 256 14.74 15.29 9.30
N GLN A 257 13.72 15.34 8.46
CA GLN A 257 13.82 15.16 7.01
C GLN A 257 13.39 16.44 6.29
N PRO A 258 13.94 16.73 5.10
CA PRO A 258 13.58 17.93 4.32
C PRO A 258 12.16 17.87 3.80
N GLU A 259 11.64 16.66 3.58
CA GLU A 259 10.24 16.39 3.25
C GLU A 259 9.62 15.48 4.32
N PHE A 260 8.52 15.90 4.90
CA PHE A 260 7.82 15.13 5.93
C PHE A 260 6.31 15.32 5.83
N THR A 261 5.57 14.56 6.61
CA THR A 261 4.11 14.62 6.65
C THR A 261 3.64 15.10 8.01
N GLN A 262 2.74 16.08 8.02
CA GLN A 262 2.06 16.55 9.23
C GLN A 262 0.59 16.15 9.20
N LEU A 263 0.04 15.82 10.37
CA LEU A 263 -1.38 16.00 10.59
C LEU A 263 -1.56 17.46 11.05
N ASP A 264 -2.11 18.27 10.17
CA ASP A 264 -2.38 19.68 10.44
C ASP A 264 -3.87 19.85 10.77
N ILE A 265 -4.16 20.58 11.83
CA ILE A 265 -5.53 20.79 12.34
C ILE A 265 -5.72 22.26 12.65
N GLU A 266 -6.89 22.82 12.31
CA GLU A 266 -7.29 24.17 12.69
C GLU A 266 -8.76 24.18 13.12
N CYS A 267 -9.07 24.90 14.19
CA CYS A 267 -10.42 25.05 14.71
C CYS A 267 -10.73 26.51 15.02
N SER A 268 -11.97 26.94 14.70
CA SER A 268 -12.53 28.20 15.17
C SER A 268 -13.25 27.98 16.53
N PHE A 269 -13.38 29.05 17.30
CA PHE A 269 -14.19 29.11 18.54
C PHE A 269 -13.85 28.03 19.57
N CYS A 270 -12.61 27.54 19.59
CA CYS A 270 -12.15 26.55 20.56
C CYS A 270 -11.14 27.14 21.56
N LYS A 271 -11.04 26.50 22.71
CA LYS A 271 -10.04 26.79 23.74
C LYS A 271 -8.90 25.76 23.64
N GLU A 272 -7.81 26.04 24.34
CA GLU A 272 -6.64 25.17 24.42
C GLU A 272 -7.00 23.77 24.91
N GLU A 273 -7.86 23.69 25.94
CA GLU A 273 -8.30 22.41 26.50
C GLU A 273 -9.11 21.55 25.52
N ASP A 274 -9.80 22.18 24.56
CA ASP A 274 -10.54 21.44 23.53
C ASP A 274 -9.59 20.74 22.56
N ILE A 275 -8.49 21.40 22.18
CA ILE A 275 -7.44 20.82 21.34
C ILE A 275 -6.67 19.74 22.08
N MET A 276 -6.36 19.92 23.36
CA MET A 276 -5.74 18.90 24.21
C MET A 276 -6.60 17.63 24.25
N LYS A 277 -7.91 17.77 24.56
CA LYS A 277 -8.85 16.63 24.60
C LYS A 277 -8.99 15.94 23.24
N LEU A 278 -9.00 16.70 22.15
CA LEU A 278 -9.02 16.17 20.80
C LEU A 278 -7.80 15.30 20.54
N SER A 279 -6.61 15.86 20.82
CA SER A 279 -5.32 15.19 20.63
C SER A 279 -5.20 13.93 21.47
N GLU A 280 -5.57 13.98 22.74
CA GLU A 280 -5.61 12.81 23.62
C GLU A 280 -6.53 11.71 23.08
N SER A 281 -7.75 12.08 22.70
CA SER A 281 -8.74 11.12 22.21
C SER A 281 -8.24 10.42 20.94
N LEU A 282 -7.58 11.17 20.03
CA LEU A 282 -6.97 10.65 18.82
C LEU A 282 -5.82 9.69 19.14
N MET A 283 -4.92 10.09 20.03
CA MET A 283 -3.78 9.25 20.43
C MET A 283 -4.24 7.95 21.09
N ARG A 284 -5.20 8.02 22.02
CA ARG A 284 -5.79 6.82 22.65
C ARG A 284 -6.37 5.85 21.60
N GLU A 285 -7.07 6.38 20.60
CA GLU A 285 -7.64 5.56 19.53
C GLU A 285 -6.56 4.92 18.63
N ILE A 286 -5.56 5.68 18.22
CA ILE A 286 -4.42 5.17 17.42
C ILE A 286 -3.72 4.02 18.15
N PHE A 287 -3.37 4.21 19.40
CA PHE A 287 -2.64 3.18 20.15
C PHE A 287 -3.50 1.95 20.43
N SER A 288 -4.77 2.14 20.77
CA SER A 288 -5.69 1.04 20.99
C SER A 288 -5.94 0.21 19.72
N LYS A 289 -6.21 0.88 18.59
CA LYS A 289 -6.57 0.18 17.33
C LYS A 289 -5.38 -0.40 16.57
N LEU A 290 -4.20 0.23 16.65
CA LEU A 290 -3.07 -0.13 15.79
C LEU A 290 -1.94 -0.86 16.51
N ILE A 291 -1.78 -0.65 17.82
CA ILE A 291 -0.65 -1.18 18.59
C ILE A 291 -1.14 -2.14 19.69
N ASP A 292 -2.45 -2.24 19.86
CA ASP A 292 -3.11 -3.04 20.92
C ASP A 292 -2.59 -2.68 22.33
N LYS A 293 -2.33 -1.39 22.55
CA LYS A 293 -1.88 -0.85 23.84
C LYS A 293 -2.87 0.18 24.38
N LYS A 294 -3.30 0.00 25.60
CA LYS A 294 -4.06 1.01 26.33
C LYS A 294 -3.06 2.02 26.89
N ILE A 295 -3.13 3.26 26.41
CA ILE A 295 -2.36 4.37 26.99
C ILE A 295 -3.20 5.03 28.09
N VAL A 296 -2.60 5.18 29.25
CA VAL A 296 -3.07 6.07 30.31
C VAL A 296 -2.22 7.34 30.19
N LEU A 297 -2.84 8.43 29.74
CA LEU A 297 -2.22 9.74 29.77
C LEU A 297 -2.60 10.34 31.12
N GLU A 298 -1.64 10.48 32.01
CA GLU A 298 -1.77 11.20 33.28
C GLU A 298 -1.15 12.60 33.03
N PHE A 299 -1.98 13.63 33.19
CA PHE A 299 -1.53 15.03 33.19
C PHE A 299 -1.63 15.61 34.58
#